data_f4d8b67ee79aa56b3cf99960cb2e89c8
#
_entry.id   f4d8b67ee79aa56b3cf99960cb2e89c8
#
_cell.length_a   1.000
_cell.length_b   1.000
_cell.length_c   1.000
_cell.angle_alpha   90.00
_cell.angle_beta   90.00
_cell.angle_gamma   90.00
#
_symmetry.space_group_name_H-M   'P 1'
#
loop_
_entity.id
_entity.type
_entity.pdbx_description
1 polymer ?
#
loop_
_entity_poly.entity_id
_entity_poly.type
_entity_poly.pdbx_seq_one_letter_code
_entity_poly.pdbx_strand_id
1 'polypeptide(L)'
;MFNGIIYQQGTVSKFLKLNAGTKIFIKSKLKLDKKDIGSSIACDGVCLTLVSKRKNLLEFYLSKESINKSKFKYLKIGQKINLELP
;
A
#
# COMPACT_ATOMS: atom_id res chain seq x y z
N MET A 1 -10.18 9.51 22.25
CA MET A 1 -9.49 8.30 22.66
C MET A 1 -8.52 7.84 21.57
N PHE A 2 -7.45 7.31 21.98
CA PHE A 2 -6.49 6.80 21.05
C PHE A 2 -6.74 5.34 20.75
N ASN A 3 -6.61 4.96 19.54
CA ASN A 3 -6.97 3.62 19.10
C ASN A 3 -5.80 2.81 18.56
N GLY A 4 -4.59 3.30 18.68
CA GLY A 4 -3.42 2.57 18.24
C GLY A 4 -3.14 2.63 16.74
N ILE A 5 -3.81 3.51 16.03
CA ILE A 5 -3.55 3.65 14.60
C ILE A 5 -2.27 4.42 14.38
N ILE A 6 -1.39 3.85 13.57
CA ILE A 6 -0.17 4.50 13.14
C ILE A 6 -0.41 5.02 11.72
N TYR A 7 -0.14 6.30 11.54
CA TYR A 7 -0.42 6.98 10.29
C TYR A 7 0.86 7.55 9.68
N GLN A 8 1.03 7.37 8.39
CA GLN A 8 2.17 7.90 7.66
C GLN A 8 1.79 8.05 6.19
N GLN A 9 2.30 9.08 5.56
CA GLN A 9 2.07 9.27 4.13
C GLN A 9 3.18 8.59 3.34
N GLY A 10 2.83 8.04 2.17
CA GLY A 10 3.79 7.48 1.24
C GLY A 10 3.59 8.06 -0.14
N THR A 11 4.49 7.72 -1.05
CA THR A 11 4.43 8.19 -2.43
C THR A 11 4.56 7.00 -3.37
N VAL A 12 3.67 6.91 -4.35
CA VAL A 12 3.71 5.83 -5.33
C VAL A 12 4.98 5.98 -6.17
N SER A 13 5.85 4.98 -6.09
CA SER A 13 7.12 4.96 -6.81
C SER A 13 6.96 4.34 -8.20
N LYS A 14 6.22 3.23 -8.28
CA LYS A 14 5.90 2.57 -9.54
C LYS A 14 4.80 1.56 -9.31
N PHE A 15 4.23 1.05 -10.39
CA PHE A 15 3.28 -0.04 -10.31
C PHE A 15 3.39 -0.91 -11.54
N LEU A 16 3.02 -2.19 -11.39
CA LEU A 16 3.06 -3.19 -12.45
C LEU A 16 1.70 -3.84 -12.57
N LYS A 17 1.11 -3.75 -13.74
CA LYS A 17 -0.17 -4.41 -14.00
C LYS A 17 0.09 -5.84 -14.43
N LEU A 18 -0.54 -6.78 -13.72
CA LEU A 18 -0.44 -8.20 -14.00
C LEU A 18 -1.82 -8.72 -14.40
N ASN A 19 -1.90 -9.99 -14.85
CA ASN A 19 -3.18 -10.56 -15.26
C ASN A 19 -4.20 -10.56 -14.11
N ALA A 20 -3.78 -10.91 -12.90
CA ALA A 20 -4.68 -11.07 -11.77
C ALA A 20 -4.78 -9.83 -10.89
N GLY A 21 -3.95 -8.83 -11.11
CA GLY A 21 -3.95 -7.64 -10.26
C GLY A 21 -2.78 -6.73 -10.55
N THR A 22 -2.46 -5.87 -9.58
CA THR A 22 -1.40 -4.89 -9.74
C THR A 22 -0.49 -4.92 -8.53
N LYS A 23 0.81 -4.84 -8.75
CA LYS A 23 1.79 -4.60 -7.70
C LYS A 23 2.03 -3.11 -7.64
N ILE A 24 1.99 -2.56 -6.43
CA ILE A 24 2.19 -1.14 -6.21
C ILE A 24 3.38 -0.97 -5.27
N PHE A 25 4.32 -0.13 -5.65
CA PHE A 25 5.49 0.16 -4.83
C PHE A 25 5.36 1.57 -4.27
N ILE A 26 5.38 1.67 -2.94
CA ILE A 26 5.19 2.93 -2.24
C ILE A 26 6.40 3.23 -1.39
N LYS A 27 6.98 4.43 -1.57
CA LYS A 27 8.04 4.92 -0.70
C LYS A 27 7.41 5.52 0.52
N SER A 28 7.85 5.09 1.71
CA SER A 28 7.32 5.63 2.95
C SER A 28 8.33 5.46 4.06
N LYS A 29 8.26 6.35 5.05
CA LYS A 29 9.06 6.25 6.26
C LYS A 29 8.36 5.38 7.31
N LEU A 30 7.20 4.81 6.97
CA LEU A 30 6.48 3.94 7.88
C LEU A 30 7.36 2.74 8.22
N LYS A 31 7.56 2.53 9.52
CA LYS A 31 8.42 1.43 9.97
C LYS A 31 7.63 0.14 10.09
N LEU A 32 8.02 -0.82 9.29
CA LEU A 32 7.41 -2.15 9.27
C LEU A 32 8.51 -3.18 9.42
N ASP A 33 8.18 -4.29 10.07
CA ASP A 33 9.10 -5.41 10.25
C ASP A 33 8.77 -6.52 9.27
N LYS A 34 9.66 -7.51 9.18
CA LYS A 34 9.40 -8.68 8.36
C LYS A 34 8.12 -9.41 8.76
N LYS A 35 7.76 -9.33 10.04
CA LYS A 35 6.52 -9.96 10.54
C LYS A 35 5.27 -9.30 9.99
N ASP A 36 5.39 -8.10 9.45
CA ASP A 36 4.25 -7.39 8.88
C ASP A 36 3.96 -7.82 7.45
N ILE A 37 4.88 -8.58 6.84
CA ILE A 37 4.65 -9.09 5.48
C ILE A 37 3.49 -10.08 5.54
N GLY A 38 2.54 -9.91 4.61
CA GLY A 38 1.31 -10.70 4.57
C GLY A 38 0.15 -10.02 5.28
N SER A 39 0.40 -8.95 6.05
CA SER A 39 -0.67 -8.24 6.73
C SER A 39 -1.32 -7.20 5.81
N SER A 40 -2.51 -6.77 6.20
CA SER A 40 -3.24 -5.73 5.48
C SER A 40 -2.93 -4.37 6.07
N ILE A 41 -2.65 -3.41 5.19
CA ILE A 41 -2.40 -2.04 5.58
C ILE A 41 -3.39 -1.17 4.81
N ALA A 42 -4.04 -0.26 5.52
CA ALA A 42 -5.00 0.64 4.87
C ALA A 42 -4.23 1.71 4.08
N CYS A 43 -4.45 1.71 2.78
CA CYS A 43 -3.83 2.67 1.87
C CYS A 43 -4.94 3.54 1.30
N ASP A 44 -5.03 4.80 1.76
CA ASP A 44 -6.14 5.69 1.45
C ASP A 44 -7.49 5.00 1.71
N GLY A 45 -7.56 4.26 2.82
CA GLY A 45 -8.79 3.58 3.21
C GLY A 45 -9.04 2.24 2.56
N VAL A 46 -8.18 1.82 1.64
CA VAL A 46 -8.30 0.51 0.97
C VAL A 46 -7.26 -0.43 1.55
N CYS A 47 -7.68 -1.60 2.01
CA CYS A 47 -6.75 -2.58 2.59
C CYS A 47 -5.96 -3.28 1.50
N LEU A 48 -4.65 -3.11 1.54
CA LEU A 48 -3.75 -3.77 0.61
C LEU A 48 -2.85 -4.73 1.38
N THR A 49 -2.49 -5.84 0.74
CA THR A 49 -1.61 -6.82 1.35
C THR A 49 -0.15 -6.42 1.12
N LEU A 50 0.62 -6.33 2.20
CA LEU A 50 2.05 -6.06 2.11
C LEU A 50 2.77 -7.34 1.66
N VAL A 51 3.43 -7.28 0.52
CA VAL A 51 4.11 -8.43 -0.07
C VAL A 51 5.58 -8.46 0.31
N SER A 52 6.21 -7.29 0.33
CA SER A 52 7.61 -7.19 0.70
C SER A 52 7.94 -5.78 1.16
N LYS A 53 9.07 -5.65 1.84
CA LYS A 53 9.57 -4.34 2.21
C LYS A 53 11.08 -4.35 2.05
N ARG A 54 11.63 -3.24 1.60
CA ARG A 54 13.06 -3.06 1.48
C ARG A 54 13.38 -1.62 1.79
N LYS A 55 14.01 -1.38 2.96
CA LYS A 55 14.28 -0.01 3.43
C LYS A 55 12.98 0.78 3.46
N ASN A 56 12.88 1.83 2.68
CA ASN A 56 11.71 2.70 2.65
C ASN A 56 10.74 2.35 1.51
N LEU A 57 10.95 1.24 0.83
CA LEU A 57 10.11 0.84 -0.28
C LEU A 57 9.21 -0.32 0.12
N LEU A 58 7.91 -0.12 0.03
CA LEU A 58 6.91 -1.12 0.38
C LEU A 58 6.24 -1.62 -0.89
N GLU A 59 6.13 -2.94 -1.01
CA GLU A 59 5.46 -3.55 -2.15
C GLU A 59 4.11 -4.10 -1.71
N PHE A 60 3.05 -3.66 -2.35
CA PHE A 60 1.70 -4.11 -2.08
C PHE A 60 1.10 -4.80 -3.29
N TYR A 61 0.19 -5.73 -3.04
CA TYR A 61 -0.57 -6.38 -4.09
C TYR A 61 -2.03 -5.99 -3.97
N LEU A 62 -2.65 -5.73 -5.10
CA LEU A 62 -4.04 -5.33 -5.17
C LEU A 62 -4.71 -6.14 -6.28
N SER A 63 -5.77 -6.88 -5.95
CA SER A 63 -6.46 -7.69 -6.93
C SER A 63 -7.16 -6.82 -7.98
N LYS A 64 -7.42 -7.41 -9.14
CA LYS A 64 -8.08 -6.71 -10.23
C LYS A 64 -9.46 -6.20 -9.80
N GLU A 65 -10.18 -7.01 -9.03
CA GLU A 65 -11.48 -6.61 -8.53
C GLU A 65 -11.39 -5.39 -7.63
N SER A 66 -10.43 -5.39 -6.71
CA SER A 66 -10.24 -4.27 -5.80
C SER A 66 -9.84 -3.00 -6.53
N ILE A 67 -9.02 -3.13 -7.58
CA ILE A 67 -8.64 -1.98 -8.40
C ILE A 67 -9.87 -1.36 -9.03
N ASN A 68 -10.73 -2.19 -9.62
CA ASN A 68 -11.91 -1.69 -10.33
C ASN A 68 -12.91 -1.01 -9.40
N LYS A 69 -12.89 -1.38 -8.11
CA LYS A 69 -13.83 -0.82 -7.13
C LYS A 69 -13.25 0.35 -6.34
N SER A 70 -12.04 0.78 -6.66
CA SER A 70 -11.38 1.82 -5.88
C SER A 70 -10.77 2.87 -6.78
N LYS A 71 -10.30 3.95 -6.15
CA LYS A 71 -9.61 5.00 -6.89
C LYS A 71 -8.24 4.57 -7.41
N PHE A 72 -7.77 3.39 -7.01
CA PHE A 72 -6.50 2.88 -7.49
C PHE A 72 -6.51 2.56 -8.99
N LYS A 73 -7.66 2.51 -9.63
CA LYS A 73 -7.70 2.38 -11.08
C LYS A 73 -7.14 3.61 -11.78
N TYR A 74 -7.04 4.75 -11.06
CA TYR A 74 -6.49 5.99 -11.60
C TYR A 74 -5.10 6.29 -11.04
N LEU A 75 -4.41 5.27 -10.57
CA LEU A 75 -3.13 5.41 -9.90
C LEU A 75 -2.09 6.08 -10.80
N LYS A 76 -1.31 6.99 -10.21
CA LYS A 76 -0.23 7.70 -10.91
C LYS A 76 1.03 7.67 -10.09
N ILE A 77 2.18 7.58 -10.78
CA ILE A 77 3.49 7.68 -10.12
C ILE A 77 3.61 9.08 -9.52
N GLY A 78 4.11 9.14 -8.28
CA GLY A 78 4.22 10.40 -7.56
C GLY A 78 3.01 10.73 -6.70
N GLN A 79 1.94 9.97 -6.84
CA GLN A 79 0.72 10.19 -6.06
C GLN A 79 0.97 9.91 -4.59
N LYS A 80 0.41 10.76 -3.71
CA LYS A 80 0.51 10.58 -2.27
C LYS A 80 -0.58 9.63 -1.79
N ILE A 81 -0.20 8.72 -0.89
CA ILE A 81 -1.09 7.71 -0.35
C ILE A 81 -0.97 7.76 1.17
N ASN A 82 -2.10 7.76 1.87
CA ASN A 82 -2.11 7.69 3.33
C ASN A 82 -2.05 6.22 3.75
N LEU A 83 -1.07 5.89 4.59
CA LEU A 83 -0.88 4.53 5.09
C LEU A 83 -1.26 4.49 6.56
N GLU A 84 -2.08 3.52 6.93
CA GLU A 84 -2.52 3.38 8.31
C GLU A 84 -2.37 1.94 8.79
N LEU A 85 -1.80 1.80 9.98
CA LEU A 85 -1.70 0.52 10.69
C LEU A 85 -2.67 0.54 11.85
N PRO A 86 -3.38 -0.55 12.09
CA PRO A 86 -4.24 -0.65 13.27
C PRO A 86 -3.45 -0.65 14.57
#